data_ed3eaea214074a06d8f28bec883bb3ad
#
_entry.id   ed3eaea214074a06d8f28bec883bb3ad
#
_cell.length_a   1.000
_cell.length_b   1.000
_cell.length_c   1.000
_cell.angle_alpha   90.00
_cell.angle_beta   90.00
_cell.angle_gamma   90.00
#
_symmetry.space_group_name_H-M   'P 1'
#
loop_
_entity.id
_entity.type
_entity.pdbx_description
1 polymer ?
#
loop_
_entity_poly.entity_id
_entity_poly.type
_entity_poly.pdbx_seq_one_letter_code
_entity_poly.pdbx_strand_id
1 'polypeptide(L)'
;RRPVVRLLFDGYNAYATDEGYLFAAPQSSALYVPVMTGSYAPPAPASYTGSIADYTAARIAESEGRIAEIEREKYPLYRAERENDENIKALRRMTIKKGLFERRENFERRVKELREKKARLRREYRYTARVLQERIDKISARQAAEREKQKKLRKSYEDFLKLLNFVVLVEKDDFWRSEIVQIVVAKGPDGAPEIELVPRTGSHTVIFGSPDDAEEKLAKLLTFYRRGLRNIGWEEYRTINVKYKEQVVCTK
;
A
#
# COMPACT_ATOMS: atom_id res chain seq x y z
N ARG A 1 -16.55 5.99 -24.21
CA ARG A 1 -16.25 5.12 -23.04
C ARG A 1 -17.57 4.82 -22.33
N ARG A 2 -17.93 3.55 -22.20
CA ARG A 2 -19.18 3.15 -21.55
C ARG A 2 -18.92 2.87 -20.07
N PRO A 3 -19.69 3.43 -19.13
CA PRO A 3 -19.58 3.07 -17.73
C PRO A 3 -20.08 1.64 -17.49
N VAL A 4 -19.40 0.94 -16.58
CA VAL A 4 -19.76 -0.42 -16.17
C VAL A 4 -20.27 -0.47 -14.73
N VAL A 5 -20.02 0.55 -13.93
CA VAL A 5 -20.43 0.60 -12.52
C VAL A 5 -20.61 2.05 -12.07
N ARG A 6 -21.54 2.26 -11.15
CA ARG A 6 -21.67 3.49 -10.37
C ARG A 6 -21.03 3.27 -8.99
N LEU A 7 -20.05 4.11 -8.65
CA LEU A 7 -19.39 4.13 -7.35
C LEU A 7 -20.16 5.10 -6.44
N LEU A 8 -20.79 4.56 -5.41
CA LEU A 8 -21.55 5.31 -4.41
C LEU A 8 -21.02 4.95 -3.02
N PHE A 9 -19.83 5.46 -2.70
CA PHE A 9 -19.21 5.36 -1.40
C PHE A 9 -19.38 6.66 -0.62
N ASP A 10 -18.95 6.68 0.64
CA ASP A 10 -18.95 7.91 1.42
C ASP A 10 -18.11 9.01 0.73
N GLY A 11 -18.76 10.12 0.40
CA GLY A 11 -18.17 11.21 -0.39
C GLY A 11 -17.92 10.92 -1.87
N TYR A 12 -18.22 9.72 -2.37
CA TYR A 12 -18.04 9.31 -3.76
C TYR A 12 -19.37 9.18 -4.49
N ASN A 13 -19.53 9.86 -5.63
CA ASN A 13 -20.62 9.65 -6.57
C ASN A 13 -20.08 9.79 -8.00
N ALA A 14 -19.58 8.69 -8.55
CA ALA A 14 -18.91 8.65 -9.83
C ALA A 14 -19.29 7.41 -10.63
N TYR A 15 -19.09 7.45 -11.92
CA TYR A 15 -19.11 6.27 -12.78
C TYR A 15 -17.67 5.83 -13.07
N ALA A 16 -17.48 4.52 -13.21
CA ALA A 16 -16.22 3.95 -13.69
C ALA A 16 -16.43 3.13 -14.97
N THR A 17 -15.47 3.19 -15.88
CA THR A 17 -15.39 2.30 -17.05
C THR A 17 -14.61 1.03 -16.66
N ASP A 18 -14.65 0.04 -17.53
CA ASP A 18 -13.86 -1.19 -17.44
C ASP A 18 -12.35 -0.94 -17.43
N GLU A 19 -11.88 0.13 -18.09
CA GLU A 19 -10.48 0.59 -18.08
C GLU A 19 -10.09 1.38 -16.83
N GLY A 20 -11.03 1.59 -15.88
CA GLY A 20 -10.77 2.37 -14.67
C GLY A 20 -10.73 3.88 -14.91
N TYR A 21 -11.46 4.38 -15.92
CA TYR A 21 -11.65 5.82 -16.08
C TYR A 21 -12.84 6.29 -15.23
N LEU A 22 -12.60 7.27 -14.35
CA LEU A 22 -13.62 7.85 -13.48
C LEU A 22 -14.20 9.13 -14.08
N PHE A 23 -15.52 9.33 -13.91
CA PHE A 23 -16.18 10.60 -14.21
C PHE A 23 -17.37 10.83 -13.28
N ALA A 24 -17.67 12.07 -13.00
CA ALA A 24 -18.73 12.45 -12.07
C ALA A 24 -20.09 11.92 -12.54
N ALA A 25 -20.90 11.40 -11.64
CA ALA A 25 -22.26 11.03 -11.93
C ALA A 25 -23.12 12.28 -12.06
N PRO A 26 -23.82 12.47 -13.21
CA PRO A 26 -24.74 13.61 -13.35
C PRO A 26 -25.92 13.46 -12.38
N GLN A 27 -26.39 14.59 -11.84
CA GLN A 27 -27.52 14.59 -10.91
C GLN A 27 -28.87 14.26 -11.55
N SER A 28 -28.99 14.49 -12.86
CA SER A 28 -30.25 14.44 -13.59
C SER A 28 -30.51 13.12 -14.33
N SER A 29 -29.54 12.21 -14.41
CA SER A 29 -29.68 10.94 -15.12
C SER A 29 -28.98 9.80 -14.43
N ALA A 30 -29.63 8.65 -14.35
CA ALA A 30 -29.03 7.40 -13.87
C ALA A 30 -28.84 6.45 -15.06
N LEU A 31 -27.63 5.89 -15.19
CA LEU A 31 -27.35 4.82 -16.13
C LEU A 31 -27.72 3.47 -15.50
N TYR A 32 -28.20 2.56 -16.33
CA TYR A 32 -28.50 1.20 -15.88
C TYR A 32 -27.21 0.39 -15.81
N VAL A 33 -26.55 0.50 -14.67
CA VAL A 33 -25.33 -0.24 -14.29
C VAL A 33 -25.43 -0.61 -12.82
N PRO A 34 -24.78 -1.69 -12.35
CA PRO A 34 -24.76 -2.03 -10.95
C PRO A 34 -24.15 -0.90 -10.09
N VAL A 35 -24.64 -0.81 -8.86
CA VAL A 35 -24.15 0.20 -7.90
C VAL A 35 -23.20 -0.47 -6.93
N MET A 36 -22.01 0.09 -6.80
CA MET A 36 -21.02 -0.32 -5.81
C MET A 36 -21.06 0.64 -4.61
N THR A 37 -21.29 0.08 -3.43
CA THR A 37 -21.44 0.83 -2.17
C THR A 37 -20.55 0.23 -1.07
N GLY A 38 -20.56 0.81 0.11
CA GLY A 38 -19.88 0.28 1.29
C GLY A 38 -18.76 1.17 1.81
N SER A 39 -17.85 0.60 2.60
CA SER A 39 -16.76 1.32 3.28
C SER A 39 -15.43 1.31 2.52
N TYR A 40 -15.39 0.79 1.31
CA TYR A 40 -14.21 0.80 0.46
C TYR A 40 -13.93 2.20 -0.06
N ALA A 41 -12.64 2.55 -0.20
CA ALA A 41 -12.22 3.82 -0.79
C ALA A 41 -11.35 3.57 -2.02
N PRO A 42 -11.74 4.04 -3.21
CA PRO A 42 -10.91 3.98 -4.41
C PRO A 42 -9.55 4.70 -4.22
N PRO A 43 -8.52 4.37 -5.01
CA PRO A 43 -7.18 4.95 -4.85
C PRO A 43 -7.09 6.45 -5.16
N ALA A 44 -8.04 7.02 -5.92
CA ALA A 44 -8.10 8.45 -6.20
C ALA A 44 -9.13 9.15 -5.32
N PRO A 45 -9.04 10.47 -5.08
CA PRO A 45 -10.05 11.21 -4.32
C PRO A 45 -11.37 11.32 -5.09
N ALA A 46 -12.48 11.54 -4.38
CA ALA A 46 -13.83 11.61 -4.93
C ALA A 46 -14.03 12.70 -6.01
N SER A 47 -13.24 13.76 -5.95
CA SER A 47 -13.26 14.85 -6.93
C SER A 47 -12.45 14.56 -8.20
N TYR A 48 -11.74 13.43 -8.25
CA TYR A 48 -10.89 13.09 -9.39
C TYR A 48 -11.73 12.59 -10.58
N THR A 49 -11.42 13.11 -11.75
CA THR A 49 -11.95 12.68 -13.06
C THR A 49 -10.78 12.30 -13.95
N GLY A 50 -10.76 11.10 -14.48
CA GLY A 50 -9.68 10.61 -15.32
C GLY A 50 -9.35 9.15 -15.10
N SER A 51 -8.25 8.69 -15.69
CA SER A 51 -7.73 7.34 -15.53
C SER A 51 -7.11 7.14 -14.14
N ILE A 52 -7.55 6.12 -13.42
CA ILE A 52 -6.94 5.72 -12.14
C ILE A 52 -5.48 5.27 -12.33
N ALA A 53 -5.18 4.67 -13.48
CA ALA A 53 -3.80 4.28 -13.83
C ALA A 53 -2.89 5.52 -13.89
N ASP A 54 -3.32 6.58 -14.60
CA ASP A 54 -2.56 7.82 -14.75
C ASP A 54 -2.43 8.54 -13.41
N TYR A 55 -3.50 8.59 -12.62
CA TYR A 55 -3.46 9.13 -11.25
C TYR A 55 -2.41 8.41 -10.40
N THR A 56 -2.46 7.08 -10.39
CA THR A 56 -1.55 6.26 -9.60
C THR A 56 -0.10 6.42 -10.06
N ALA A 57 0.14 6.42 -11.38
CA ALA A 57 1.46 6.63 -11.95
C ALA A 57 2.04 8.00 -11.58
N ALA A 58 1.24 9.07 -11.69
CA ALA A 58 1.65 10.42 -11.33
C ALA A 58 2.01 10.54 -9.84
N ARG A 59 1.23 9.93 -8.94
CA ARG A 59 1.50 9.94 -7.50
C ARG A 59 2.73 9.14 -7.12
N ILE A 60 2.98 8.04 -7.83
CA ILE A 60 4.21 7.24 -7.66
C ILE A 60 5.43 8.05 -8.11
N ALA A 61 5.37 8.68 -9.27
CA ALA A 61 6.47 9.50 -9.79
C ALA A 61 6.78 10.69 -8.84
N GLU A 62 5.76 11.35 -8.31
CA GLU A 62 5.92 12.41 -7.29
C GLU A 62 6.61 11.88 -6.02
N SER A 63 6.23 10.70 -5.55
CA SER A 63 6.85 10.06 -4.39
C SER A 63 8.30 9.62 -4.67
N GLU A 64 8.62 9.15 -5.88
CA GLU A 64 9.98 8.83 -6.31
C GLU A 64 10.86 10.09 -6.32
N GLY A 65 10.33 11.22 -6.79
CA GLY A 65 11.00 12.52 -6.69
C GLY A 65 11.34 12.88 -5.24
N ARG A 66 10.38 12.76 -4.31
CA ARG A 66 10.63 12.99 -2.87
C ARG A 66 11.66 12.04 -2.29
N ILE A 67 11.64 10.76 -2.65
CA ILE A 67 12.65 9.79 -2.20
C ILE A 67 14.04 10.17 -2.70
N ALA A 68 14.16 10.64 -3.93
CA ALA A 68 15.43 11.10 -4.48
C ALA A 68 15.95 12.37 -3.79
N GLU A 69 15.09 13.30 -3.44
CA GLU A 69 15.45 14.48 -2.64
C GLU A 69 15.94 14.09 -1.24
N ILE A 70 15.23 13.21 -0.55
CA ILE A 70 15.62 12.69 0.77
C ILE A 70 16.97 11.95 0.67
N GLU A 71 17.24 11.21 -0.40
CA GLU A 71 18.55 10.56 -0.60
C GLU A 71 19.70 11.57 -0.71
N ARG A 72 19.46 12.69 -1.38
CA ARG A 72 20.47 13.76 -1.51
C ARG A 72 20.86 14.35 -0.15
N GLU A 73 19.94 14.39 0.82
CA GLU A 73 20.24 14.84 2.19
C GLU A 73 21.32 13.99 2.88
N LYS A 74 21.51 12.73 2.46
CA LYS A 74 22.53 11.83 3.03
C LYS A 74 23.94 12.10 2.51
N TYR A 75 24.10 12.68 1.31
CA TYR A 75 25.43 12.86 0.70
C TYR A 75 26.42 13.66 1.56
N PRO A 76 26.05 14.79 2.16
CA PRO A 76 26.96 15.50 3.06
C PRO A 76 27.27 14.68 4.32
N LEU A 77 26.35 13.86 4.82
CA LEU A 77 26.56 13.01 5.99
C LEU A 77 27.54 11.88 5.68
N TYR A 78 27.42 11.21 4.56
CA TYR A 78 28.37 10.19 4.12
C TYR A 78 29.77 10.76 3.88
N ARG A 79 29.87 12.01 3.39
CA ARG A 79 31.15 12.71 3.27
C ARG A 79 31.76 12.96 4.62
N ALA A 80 30.99 13.47 5.58
CA ALA A 80 31.46 13.71 6.95
C ALA A 80 31.82 12.40 7.67
N GLU A 81 31.10 11.31 7.44
CA GLU A 81 31.43 9.98 7.97
C GLU A 81 32.77 9.49 7.44
N ARG A 82 33.00 9.61 6.13
CA ARG A 82 34.30 9.26 5.52
C ARG A 82 35.46 10.07 6.07
N GLU A 83 35.28 11.38 6.23
CA GLU A 83 36.28 12.26 6.83
C GLU A 83 36.58 11.87 8.29
N ASN A 84 35.55 11.56 9.05
CA ASN A 84 35.71 11.10 10.44
C ASN A 84 36.47 9.77 10.50
N ASP A 85 36.23 8.84 9.58
CA ASP A 85 36.95 7.57 9.47
C ASP A 85 38.43 7.76 9.09
N GLU A 86 38.71 8.70 8.19
CA GLU A 86 40.07 9.06 7.83
C GLU A 86 40.82 9.65 9.04
N ASN A 87 40.18 10.51 9.82
CA ASN A 87 40.71 11.06 11.04
C ASN A 87 41.00 9.98 12.11
N ILE A 88 40.13 8.99 12.26
CA ILE A 88 40.36 7.82 13.12
C ILE A 88 41.56 7.01 12.64
N LYS A 89 41.72 6.80 11.34
CA LYS A 89 42.89 6.10 10.75
C LYS A 89 44.16 6.88 10.97
N ALA A 90 44.14 8.19 10.77
CA ALA A 90 45.26 9.08 11.03
C ALA A 90 45.68 9.05 12.52
N LEU A 91 44.69 9.10 13.42
CA LEU A 91 44.94 9.02 14.87
C LEU A 91 45.59 7.70 15.28
N ARG A 92 45.25 6.58 14.65
CA ARG A 92 45.88 5.26 14.89
C ARG A 92 47.36 5.29 14.51
N ARG A 93 47.73 5.95 13.40
CA ARG A 93 49.09 6.04 12.85
C ARG A 93 50.00 7.00 13.62
N MET A 94 49.45 7.90 14.42
CA MET A 94 50.26 8.84 15.22
C MET A 94 51.18 8.09 16.19
N THR A 95 52.49 8.27 16.04
CA THR A 95 53.53 7.71 16.91
C THR A 95 54.56 8.78 17.24
N ILE A 96 55.27 8.62 18.37
CA ILE A 96 56.39 9.46 18.74
C ILE A 96 57.63 8.58 18.82
N LYS A 97 58.73 9.02 18.20
CA LYS A 97 60.05 8.40 18.32
C LYS A 97 60.89 9.19 19.32
N LYS A 98 61.74 8.49 20.08
CA LYS A 98 62.72 9.12 20.98
C LYS A 98 63.80 9.80 20.18
N GLY A 99 64.14 11.06 20.54
CA GLY A 99 65.26 11.79 19.96
C GLY A 99 66.62 11.22 20.41
N LEU A 100 67.67 11.43 19.59
CA LEU A 100 69.02 10.83 19.83
C LEU A 100 69.61 11.29 21.18
N PHE A 101 69.38 12.53 21.60
CA PHE A 101 69.84 13.09 22.87
C PHE A 101 68.72 13.42 23.83
N GLU A 102 67.57 12.88 23.65
CA GLU A 102 66.42 13.16 24.51
C GLU A 102 66.52 12.41 25.85
N ARG A 103 66.34 13.12 26.96
CA ARG A 103 66.25 12.51 28.30
C ARG A 103 65.00 11.61 28.38
N ARG A 104 65.12 10.46 29.05
CA ARG A 104 64.06 9.49 29.22
C ARG A 104 62.76 10.09 29.76
N GLU A 105 62.88 10.94 30.79
CA GLU A 105 61.73 11.62 31.42
C GLU A 105 60.93 12.50 30.45
N ASN A 106 61.64 13.25 29.56
CA ASN A 106 61.00 14.09 28.55
C ASN A 106 60.28 13.24 27.51
N PHE A 107 60.86 12.13 27.08
CA PHE A 107 60.22 11.19 26.17
C PHE A 107 58.97 10.56 26.77
N GLU A 108 59.04 10.09 28.05
CA GLU A 108 57.90 9.50 28.77
C GLU A 108 56.74 10.50 28.92
N ARG A 109 57.05 11.77 29.23
CA ARG A 109 56.05 12.86 29.28
C ARG A 109 55.36 13.04 27.95
N ARG A 110 56.08 13.15 26.84
CA ARG A 110 55.52 13.28 25.48
C ARG A 110 54.67 12.08 25.08
N VAL A 111 55.07 10.88 25.44
CA VAL A 111 54.30 9.66 25.21
C VAL A 111 52.99 9.70 26.02
N LYS A 112 53.02 10.15 27.26
CA LYS A 112 51.83 10.32 28.10
C LYS A 112 50.88 11.35 27.50
N GLU A 113 51.37 12.52 27.11
CA GLU A 113 50.59 13.58 26.46
C GLU A 113 49.95 13.09 25.17
N LEU A 114 50.68 12.33 24.33
CA LEU A 114 50.12 11.74 23.12
C LEU A 114 49.01 10.72 23.43
N ARG A 115 49.19 9.88 24.46
CA ARG A 115 48.17 8.91 24.88
C ARG A 115 46.88 9.61 25.32
N GLU A 116 46.99 10.66 26.13
CA GLU A 116 45.87 11.45 26.61
C GLU A 116 45.15 12.15 25.44
N LYS A 117 45.92 12.79 24.54
CA LYS A 117 45.39 13.40 23.31
C LYS A 117 44.64 12.37 22.46
N LYS A 118 45.23 11.20 22.21
CA LYS A 118 44.60 10.12 21.48
C LYS A 118 43.30 9.62 22.14
N ALA A 119 43.31 9.51 23.47
CA ALA A 119 42.11 9.08 24.20
C ALA A 119 40.96 10.10 24.08
N ARG A 120 41.26 11.40 24.16
CA ARG A 120 40.28 12.48 23.97
C ARG A 120 39.69 12.47 22.54
N LEU A 121 40.57 12.48 21.53
CA LEU A 121 40.14 12.48 20.12
C LEU A 121 39.37 11.22 19.73
N ARG A 122 39.71 10.05 20.28
CA ARG A 122 38.93 8.83 20.07
C ARG A 122 37.49 8.95 20.61
N ARG A 123 37.29 9.59 21.74
CA ARG A 123 35.95 9.84 22.31
C ARG A 123 35.15 10.76 21.40
N GLU A 124 35.79 11.85 20.96
CA GLU A 124 35.19 12.84 20.06
C GLU A 124 34.76 12.21 18.73
N TYR A 125 35.66 11.48 18.06
CA TYR A 125 35.33 10.83 16.78
C TYR A 125 34.26 9.74 16.89
N ARG A 126 34.25 9.00 18.03
CA ARG A 126 33.16 8.03 18.28
C ARG A 126 31.82 8.74 18.50
N TYR A 127 31.83 9.86 19.19
CA TYR A 127 30.62 10.66 19.36
C TYR A 127 30.11 11.19 18.02
N THR A 128 30.99 11.76 17.20
CA THR A 128 30.69 12.25 15.86
C THR A 128 30.11 11.14 14.98
N ALA A 129 30.73 9.96 14.95
CA ALA A 129 30.23 8.81 14.21
C ALA A 129 28.80 8.42 14.63
N ARG A 130 28.54 8.39 15.95
CA ARG A 130 27.18 8.09 16.45
C ARG A 130 26.15 9.12 16.02
N VAL A 131 26.49 10.42 16.14
CA VAL A 131 25.57 11.50 15.72
C VAL A 131 25.29 11.46 14.21
N LEU A 132 26.31 11.20 13.40
CA LEU A 132 26.13 11.04 11.95
C LEU A 132 25.23 9.87 11.63
N GLN A 133 25.47 8.71 12.26
CA GLN A 133 24.64 7.52 12.05
C GLN A 133 23.18 7.76 12.46
N GLU A 134 22.93 8.37 13.62
CA GLU A 134 21.57 8.72 14.06
C GLU A 134 20.83 9.63 13.05
N ARG A 135 21.57 10.56 12.41
CA ARG A 135 20.99 11.43 11.36
C ARG A 135 20.69 10.63 10.10
N ILE A 136 21.59 9.76 9.66
CA ILE A 136 21.39 8.87 8.50
C ILE A 136 20.18 7.95 8.72
N ASP A 137 20.04 7.39 9.93
CA ASP A 137 18.93 6.51 10.28
C ASP A 137 17.58 7.24 10.23
N LYS A 138 17.52 8.49 10.73
CA LYS A 138 16.32 9.33 10.64
C LYS A 138 15.91 9.61 9.20
N ILE A 139 16.86 9.90 8.32
CA ILE A 139 16.60 10.13 6.90
C ILE A 139 16.15 8.81 6.23
N SER A 140 16.78 7.70 6.56
CA SER A 140 16.41 6.38 6.06
C SER A 140 15.00 5.96 6.48
N ALA A 141 14.58 6.29 7.70
CA ALA A 141 13.22 6.07 8.17
C ALA A 141 12.19 6.90 7.38
N ARG A 142 12.50 8.15 7.02
CA ARG A 142 11.65 8.97 6.14
C ARG A 142 11.49 8.35 4.76
N GLN A 143 12.58 7.84 4.18
CA GLN A 143 12.51 7.13 2.89
C GLN A 143 11.67 5.85 2.96
N ALA A 144 11.85 5.07 4.03
CA ALA A 144 11.06 3.86 4.24
C ALA A 144 9.56 4.18 4.34
N ALA A 145 9.19 5.27 5.03
CA ALA A 145 7.81 5.73 5.13
C ALA A 145 7.22 6.13 3.76
N GLU A 146 7.99 6.80 2.89
CA GLU A 146 7.53 7.12 1.53
C GLU A 146 7.37 5.86 0.67
N ARG A 147 8.28 4.89 0.76
CA ARG A 147 8.15 3.60 0.07
C ARG A 147 6.92 2.80 0.52
N GLU A 148 6.60 2.83 1.81
CA GLU A 148 5.38 2.20 2.31
C GLU A 148 4.11 2.88 1.79
N LYS A 149 4.10 4.21 1.63
CA LYS A 149 2.98 4.91 0.97
C LYS A 149 2.81 4.47 -0.49
N GLN A 150 3.91 4.35 -1.24
CA GLN A 150 3.88 3.84 -2.61
C GLN A 150 3.32 2.41 -2.68
N LYS A 151 3.78 1.53 -1.80
CA LYS A 151 3.32 0.15 -1.73
C LYS A 151 1.82 0.06 -1.44
N LYS A 152 1.33 0.87 -0.49
CA LYS A 152 -0.11 0.96 -0.18
C LYS A 152 -0.92 1.47 -1.37
N LEU A 153 -0.42 2.48 -2.08
CA LEU A 153 -1.09 3.02 -3.26
C LEU A 153 -1.15 2.00 -4.40
N ARG A 154 -0.04 1.28 -4.67
CA ARG A 154 -0.02 0.19 -5.66
C ARG A 154 -1.02 -0.91 -5.31
N LYS A 155 -1.02 -1.36 -4.04
CA LYS A 155 -1.99 -2.36 -3.57
C LYS A 155 -3.43 -1.86 -3.74
N SER A 156 -3.73 -0.64 -3.34
CA SER A 156 -5.07 -0.06 -3.50
C SER A 156 -5.52 0.02 -4.98
N TYR A 157 -4.60 0.31 -5.89
CA TYR A 157 -4.86 0.29 -7.32
C TYR A 157 -5.13 -1.11 -7.84
N GLU A 158 -4.31 -2.09 -7.48
CA GLU A 158 -4.50 -3.51 -7.85
C GLU A 158 -5.84 -4.05 -7.33
N ASP A 159 -6.17 -3.76 -6.07
CA ASP A 159 -7.43 -4.14 -5.45
C ASP A 159 -8.63 -3.51 -6.17
N PHE A 160 -8.51 -2.24 -6.57
CA PHE A 160 -9.56 -1.57 -7.34
C PHE A 160 -9.73 -2.17 -8.75
N LEU A 161 -8.65 -2.52 -9.42
CA LEU A 161 -8.72 -3.23 -10.71
C LEU A 161 -9.40 -4.61 -10.58
N LYS A 162 -9.13 -5.35 -9.50
CA LYS A 162 -9.83 -6.61 -9.24
C LYS A 162 -11.33 -6.42 -9.06
N LEU A 163 -11.75 -5.36 -8.39
CA LEU A 163 -13.16 -5.01 -8.25
C LEU A 163 -13.79 -4.66 -9.60
N LEU A 164 -13.12 -3.87 -10.44
CA LEU A 164 -13.60 -3.54 -11.78
C LEU A 164 -13.71 -4.79 -12.67
N ASN A 165 -12.70 -5.67 -12.62
CA ASN A 165 -12.74 -6.93 -13.36
C ASN A 165 -13.90 -7.83 -12.91
N PHE A 166 -14.19 -7.86 -11.60
CA PHE A 166 -15.36 -8.54 -11.08
C PHE A 166 -16.65 -7.96 -11.64
N VAL A 167 -16.79 -6.63 -11.66
CA VAL A 167 -17.97 -5.97 -12.26
C VAL A 167 -18.10 -6.30 -13.75
N VAL A 168 -17.00 -6.24 -14.49
CA VAL A 168 -17.00 -6.60 -15.92
C VAL A 168 -17.45 -8.04 -16.13
N LEU A 169 -17.03 -8.95 -15.25
CA LEU A 169 -17.47 -10.35 -15.30
C LEU A 169 -18.99 -10.48 -15.07
N VAL A 170 -19.52 -9.77 -14.09
CA VAL A 170 -20.97 -9.70 -13.83
C VAL A 170 -21.73 -9.11 -15.02
N GLU A 171 -21.23 -8.03 -15.62
CA GLU A 171 -21.89 -7.34 -16.74
C GLU A 171 -21.86 -8.15 -18.06
N LYS A 172 -20.90 -9.04 -18.25
CA LYS A 172 -20.79 -9.90 -19.42
C LYS A 172 -21.80 -11.07 -19.43
N ASP A 173 -22.25 -11.50 -18.28
CA ASP A 173 -23.20 -12.61 -18.13
C ASP A 173 -24.61 -12.06 -17.97
N ASP A 174 -25.51 -12.41 -18.88
CA ASP A 174 -26.90 -11.90 -18.92
C ASP A 174 -27.69 -12.25 -17.66
N PHE A 175 -27.42 -13.39 -17.04
CA PHE A 175 -28.06 -13.78 -15.80
C PHE A 175 -27.58 -12.88 -14.66
N TRP A 176 -26.26 -12.75 -14.44
CA TRP A 176 -25.70 -11.96 -13.35
C TRP A 176 -25.97 -10.47 -13.50
N ARG A 177 -25.93 -9.94 -14.72
CA ARG A 177 -26.29 -8.56 -15.04
C ARG A 177 -27.72 -8.21 -14.64
N SER A 178 -28.64 -9.16 -14.82
CA SER A 178 -30.06 -8.98 -14.44
C SER A 178 -30.29 -9.22 -12.94
N GLU A 179 -29.50 -10.06 -12.32
CA GLU A 179 -29.70 -10.54 -10.95
C GLU A 179 -28.99 -9.67 -9.89
N ILE A 180 -27.76 -9.21 -10.15
CA ILE A 180 -27.00 -8.43 -9.19
C ILE A 180 -27.32 -6.94 -9.36
N VAL A 181 -27.98 -6.35 -8.36
CA VAL A 181 -28.38 -4.93 -8.39
C VAL A 181 -27.45 -4.05 -7.60
N GLN A 182 -26.78 -4.60 -6.57
CA GLN A 182 -25.85 -3.86 -5.73
C GLN A 182 -24.68 -4.74 -5.32
N ILE A 183 -23.50 -4.15 -5.33
CA ILE A 183 -22.24 -4.73 -4.87
C ILE A 183 -21.78 -3.93 -3.66
N VAL A 184 -21.83 -4.53 -2.47
CA VAL A 184 -21.35 -3.88 -1.24
C VAL A 184 -19.92 -4.29 -1.02
N VAL A 185 -19.01 -3.33 -0.91
CA VAL A 185 -17.57 -3.57 -0.73
C VAL A 185 -17.13 -3.02 0.61
N ALA A 186 -16.62 -3.91 1.45
CA ALA A 186 -16.00 -3.57 2.72
C ALA A 186 -14.49 -3.81 2.68
N LYS A 187 -13.76 -3.27 3.65
CA LYS A 187 -12.35 -3.61 3.87
C LYS A 187 -12.27 -4.84 4.76
N GLY A 188 -11.65 -5.89 4.28
CA GLY A 188 -11.30 -7.07 5.07
C GLY A 188 -10.20 -6.78 6.10
N PRO A 189 -9.86 -7.76 6.95
CA PRO A 189 -8.88 -7.61 8.03
C PRO A 189 -7.48 -7.20 7.55
N ASP A 190 -7.09 -7.62 6.36
CA ASP A 190 -5.82 -7.29 5.70
C ASP A 190 -5.88 -6.02 4.84
N GLY A 191 -7.04 -5.33 4.86
CA GLY A 191 -7.34 -4.15 4.07
C GLY A 191 -7.70 -4.42 2.61
N ALA A 192 -7.76 -5.69 2.17
CA ALA A 192 -8.24 -6.07 0.85
C ALA A 192 -9.77 -5.92 0.76
N PRO A 193 -10.34 -5.75 -0.46
CA PRO A 193 -11.78 -5.65 -0.62
C PRO A 193 -12.47 -6.99 -0.36
N GLU A 194 -13.55 -6.96 0.40
CA GLU A 194 -14.52 -8.04 0.56
C GLU A 194 -15.87 -7.62 -0.02
N ILE A 195 -16.43 -8.49 -0.82
CA ILE A 195 -17.67 -8.25 -1.59
C ILE A 195 -18.84 -8.97 -0.95
N GLU A 196 -19.94 -8.27 -0.84
CA GLU A 196 -21.28 -8.82 -0.64
C GLU A 196 -22.16 -8.42 -1.82
N LEU A 197 -22.98 -9.36 -2.31
CA LEU A 197 -23.88 -9.11 -3.43
C LEU A 197 -25.32 -9.05 -2.93
N VAL A 198 -26.04 -8.06 -3.43
CA VAL A 198 -27.50 -7.96 -3.23
C VAL A 198 -28.17 -8.37 -4.53
N PRO A 199 -28.77 -9.56 -4.57
CA PRO A 199 -29.51 -10.02 -5.73
C PRO A 199 -30.87 -9.33 -5.86
N ARG A 200 -31.46 -9.40 -7.04
CA ARG A 200 -32.82 -8.91 -7.32
C ARG A 200 -33.86 -9.89 -6.80
N THR A 201 -33.56 -11.17 -6.88
CA THR A 201 -34.49 -12.25 -6.53
C THR A 201 -34.27 -12.68 -5.09
N GLY A 202 -35.31 -12.71 -4.27
CA GLY A 202 -35.26 -13.07 -2.85
C GLY A 202 -34.82 -11.93 -1.95
N SER A 203 -34.70 -12.22 -0.64
CA SER A 203 -34.31 -11.26 0.42
C SER A 203 -32.94 -11.54 1.02
N HIS A 204 -32.18 -12.45 0.41
CA HIS A 204 -30.87 -12.87 0.94
C HIS A 204 -29.74 -11.99 0.45
N THR A 205 -28.65 -11.96 1.22
CA THR A 205 -27.37 -11.37 0.84
C THR A 205 -26.36 -12.48 0.51
N VAL A 206 -25.58 -12.31 -0.54
CA VAL A 206 -24.51 -13.26 -0.88
C VAL A 206 -23.18 -12.76 -0.35
N ILE A 207 -22.60 -13.48 0.61
CA ILE A 207 -21.24 -13.22 1.09
C ILE A 207 -20.24 -13.84 0.10
N PHE A 208 -19.71 -12.98 -0.77
CA PHE A 208 -18.82 -13.39 -1.85
C PHE A 208 -17.35 -13.42 -1.42
N GLY A 209 -16.94 -12.51 -0.50
CA GLY A 209 -15.59 -12.36 -0.03
C GLY A 209 -14.67 -11.67 -1.02
N SER A 210 -13.41 -12.12 -1.13
CA SER A 210 -12.44 -11.57 -2.09
C SER A 210 -12.97 -11.63 -3.54
N PRO A 211 -12.64 -10.64 -4.40
CA PRO A 211 -12.90 -10.71 -5.85
C PRO A 211 -12.07 -11.79 -6.57
N ASP A 212 -11.08 -12.41 -5.89
CA ASP A 212 -10.30 -13.49 -6.47
C ASP A 212 -11.18 -14.74 -6.72
N ASP A 213 -10.85 -15.54 -7.74
CA ASP A 213 -11.59 -16.73 -8.16
C ASP A 213 -13.08 -16.47 -8.44
N ALA A 214 -13.39 -15.28 -8.97
CA ALA A 214 -14.77 -14.81 -9.15
C ALA A 214 -15.60 -15.71 -10.06
N GLU A 215 -15.04 -16.21 -11.16
CA GLU A 215 -15.74 -17.10 -12.09
C GLU A 215 -16.18 -18.41 -11.41
N GLU A 216 -15.29 -19.03 -10.63
CA GLU A 216 -15.59 -20.26 -9.89
C GLU A 216 -16.68 -20.02 -8.85
N LYS A 217 -16.61 -18.92 -8.10
CA LYS A 217 -17.61 -18.56 -7.09
C LYS A 217 -18.98 -18.27 -7.71
N LEU A 218 -19.02 -17.53 -8.84
CA LEU A 218 -20.26 -17.27 -9.57
C LEU A 218 -20.86 -18.56 -10.13
N ALA A 219 -20.05 -19.45 -10.70
CA ALA A 219 -20.53 -20.74 -11.19
C ALA A 219 -21.10 -21.63 -10.06
N LYS A 220 -20.45 -21.63 -8.91
CA LYS A 220 -20.92 -22.30 -7.69
C LYS A 220 -22.25 -21.73 -7.21
N LEU A 221 -22.36 -20.42 -7.12
CA LEU A 221 -23.59 -19.72 -6.74
C LEU A 221 -24.74 -20.01 -7.72
N LEU A 222 -24.46 -19.98 -9.02
CA LEU A 222 -25.44 -20.31 -10.05
C LEU A 222 -25.96 -21.74 -9.92
N THR A 223 -25.06 -22.67 -9.65
CA THR A 223 -25.42 -24.08 -9.41
C THR A 223 -26.32 -24.21 -8.19
N PHE A 224 -26.01 -23.48 -7.12
CA PHE A 224 -26.82 -23.44 -5.91
C PHE A 224 -28.20 -22.83 -6.17
N TYR A 225 -28.29 -21.75 -6.92
CA TYR A 225 -29.56 -21.12 -7.30
C TYR A 225 -30.44 -22.09 -8.10
N ARG A 226 -29.87 -22.77 -9.10
CA ARG A 226 -30.61 -23.67 -9.98
C ARG A 226 -31.05 -24.97 -9.29
N ARG A 227 -30.23 -25.54 -8.42
CA ARG A 227 -30.45 -26.85 -7.79
C ARG A 227 -30.95 -26.78 -6.35
N GLY A 228 -30.51 -25.78 -5.60
CA GLY A 228 -30.85 -25.59 -4.19
C GLY A 228 -32.12 -24.75 -4.03
N LEU A 229 -32.03 -23.43 -4.27
CA LEU A 229 -33.12 -22.50 -4.01
C LEU A 229 -34.38 -22.76 -4.79
N ARG A 230 -34.28 -23.25 -6.00
CA ARG A 230 -35.46 -23.62 -6.80
C ARG A 230 -36.36 -24.67 -6.12
N ASN A 231 -35.77 -25.57 -5.31
CA ASN A 231 -36.50 -26.63 -4.64
C ASN A 231 -36.90 -26.26 -3.19
N ILE A 232 -36.16 -25.38 -2.54
CA ILE A 232 -36.31 -25.04 -1.12
C ILE A 232 -37.10 -23.74 -0.95
N GLY A 233 -36.93 -22.79 -1.88
CA GLY A 233 -37.53 -21.44 -1.83
C GLY A 233 -36.48 -20.35 -1.69
N TRP A 234 -36.76 -19.19 -2.28
CA TRP A 234 -35.82 -18.04 -2.34
C TRP A 234 -35.76 -17.25 -1.02
N GLU A 235 -36.75 -17.41 -0.16
CA GLU A 235 -36.88 -16.70 1.12
C GLU A 235 -36.36 -17.52 2.31
N GLU A 236 -35.84 -18.73 2.07
CA GLU A 236 -35.47 -19.67 3.15
C GLU A 236 -34.21 -19.22 3.89
N TYR A 237 -33.30 -18.51 3.21
CA TYR A 237 -32.02 -18.09 3.76
C TYR A 237 -31.88 -16.56 3.76
N ARG A 238 -31.27 -16.03 4.83
CA ARG A 238 -30.86 -14.62 4.93
C ARG A 238 -29.50 -14.38 4.29
N THR A 239 -28.58 -15.34 4.44
CA THR A 239 -27.25 -15.21 3.83
C THR A 239 -26.85 -16.49 3.12
N ILE A 240 -26.17 -16.33 2.00
CA ILE A 240 -25.57 -17.39 1.19
C ILE A 240 -24.09 -17.07 1.06
N ASN A 241 -23.23 -17.87 1.69
CA ASN A 241 -21.79 -17.65 1.72
C ASN A 241 -21.10 -18.59 0.73
N VAL A 242 -20.49 -18.01 -0.31
CA VAL A 242 -19.72 -18.71 -1.35
C VAL A 242 -18.21 -18.52 -1.25
N LYS A 243 -17.76 -17.88 -0.18
CA LYS A 243 -16.34 -17.58 0.07
C LYS A 243 -15.47 -18.85 0.15
N TYR A 244 -16.00 -19.95 0.62
CA TYR A 244 -15.29 -21.22 0.79
C TYR A 244 -15.21 -22.01 -0.52
N LYS A 245 -14.07 -22.69 -0.75
CA LYS A 245 -13.74 -23.27 -2.04
C LYS A 245 -14.72 -24.33 -2.56
N GLU A 246 -15.18 -25.24 -1.72
CA GLU A 246 -15.98 -26.39 -2.15
C GLU A 246 -17.39 -26.48 -1.54
N GLN A 247 -17.80 -25.44 -0.83
CA GLN A 247 -19.07 -25.45 -0.11
C GLN A 247 -19.80 -24.11 -0.21
N VAL A 248 -21.12 -24.17 -0.08
CA VAL A 248 -21.98 -23.02 0.13
C VAL A 248 -22.55 -23.13 1.53
N VAL A 249 -22.34 -22.11 2.36
CA VAL A 249 -22.84 -22.07 3.73
C VAL A 249 -23.98 -21.08 3.81
N CYS A 250 -25.15 -21.55 4.25
CA CYS A 250 -26.36 -20.71 4.35
C CYS A 250 -26.76 -20.52 5.81
N THR A 251 -27.27 -19.32 6.14
CA THR A 251 -27.89 -19.02 7.43
C THR A 251 -29.33 -18.57 7.21
N LYS A 252 -30.22 -18.99 8.11
CA LYS A 252 -31.63 -18.59 8.16
C LYS A 252 -31.82 -17.26 8.87
#